data_e3414fc7e14024cf143c1b3a72a3f2bc
#
_entry.id   e3414fc7e14024cf143c1b3a72a3f2bc
#
_cell.length_a   1.000
_cell.length_b   1.000
_cell.length_c   1.000
_cell.angle_alpha   90.00
_cell.angle_beta   90.00
_cell.angle_gamma   90.00
#
_symmetry.space_group_name_H-M   'P 1'
#
loop_
_entity.id
_entity.type
_entity.pdbx_description
1 polymer ?
#
loop_
_entity_poly.entity_id
_entity_poly.type
_entity_poly.pdbx_seq_one_letter_code
_entity_poly.pdbx_strand_id
1 'polypeptide(L)'
;ELIKPVFCYQDIIDHQQAGIMSSLLTLEEGAVVENDLSLLEHYYRLGVRMITLTWNHVNGIGYPNLSNISCYEDMFKINDHDGLTPFGLQYIKEMERLGIIIDVSHLSDAGFYDVYHHTTKPFVASHSNARQVCGVARNMSDDMILKLASRGGVMGINFCSDFLTTEGTHQTSYIKDMVQHILYIKNLAGIDCIGLGSDFDGIGSKLEMKDASGYQMLYSALIEAGLSIEEIEKIFYKNVLRVYKAVLK
;
A
#
# COMPACT_ATOMS: atom_id res chain seq x y z
N GLU A 1 11.71 -3.15 26.69
CA GLU A 1 11.34 -2.38 25.50
C GLU A 1 10.20 -3.11 24.79
N LEU A 2 9.07 -2.43 24.53
CA LEU A 2 7.85 -3.08 23.96
C LEU A 2 7.86 -3.11 22.43
N ILE A 3 8.57 -2.17 21.80
CA ILE A 3 8.62 -1.99 20.33
C ILE A 3 10.08 -1.85 19.92
N LYS A 4 10.46 -2.50 18.81
CA LYS A 4 11.80 -2.38 18.22
C LYS A 4 11.73 -2.13 16.71
N PRO A 5 12.70 -1.36 16.16
CA PRO A 5 12.79 -1.13 14.73
C PRO A 5 13.20 -2.40 13.98
N VAL A 6 12.70 -2.53 12.75
CA VAL A 6 13.04 -3.61 11.81
C VAL A 6 13.98 -3.08 10.75
N PHE A 7 15.14 -3.69 10.60
CA PHE A 7 16.12 -3.39 9.57
C PHE A 7 16.22 -4.51 8.52
N CYS A 8 15.91 -5.75 8.90
CA CYS A 8 15.87 -6.92 8.01
C CYS A 8 14.74 -7.87 8.41
N TYR A 9 14.45 -8.85 7.57
CA TYR A 9 13.36 -9.81 7.86
C TYR A 9 13.63 -10.63 9.13
N GLN A 10 14.90 -10.93 9.46
CA GLN A 10 15.24 -11.71 10.66
C GLN A 10 14.84 -10.98 11.94
N ASP A 11 14.94 -9.64 11.98
CA ASP A 11 14.52 -8.86 13.15
C ASP A 11 13.05 -9.14 13.51
N ILE A 12 12.16 -9.29 12.51
CA ILE A 12 10.74 -9.58 12.74
C ILE A 12 10.57 -10.93 13.44
N ILE A 13 11.32 -11.93 12.99
CA ILE A 13 11.28 -13.28 13.58
C ILE A 13 11.80 -13.26 15.02
N ASP A 14 12.91 -12.60 15.26
CA ASP A 14 13.53 -12.49 16.58
C ASP A 14 12.63 -11.72 17.56
N HIS A 15 12.01 -10.63 17.10
CA HIS A 15 11.05 -9.86 17.90
C HIS A 15 9.82 -10.70 18.26
N GLN A 16 9.27 -11.44 17.28
CA GLN A 16 8.10 -12.30 17.51
C GLN A 16 8.42 -13.37 18.57
N GLN A 17 9.60 -14.02 18.49
CA GLN A 17 10.02 -15.01 19.46
C GLN A 17 10.22 -14.42 20.87
N ALA A 18 10.63 -13.17 20.94
CA ALA A 18 10.84 -12.43 22.19
C ALA A 18 9.55 -11.77 22.74
N GLY A 19 8.41 -11.87 22.03
CA GLY A 19 7.16 -11.19 22.41
C GLY A 19 7.24 -9.65 22.28
N ILE A 20 8.06 -9.16 21.37
CA ILE A 20 8.29 -7.73 21.10
C ILE A 20 7.56 -7.32 19.83
N MET A 21 6.95 -6.15 19.82
CA MET A 21 6.33 -5.58 18.62
C MET A 21 7.41 -5.06 17.66
N SER A 22 7.26 -5.36 16.37
CA SER A 22 8.11 -4.87 15.30
C SER A 22 7.58 -3.54 14.73
N SER A 23 8.47 -2.58 14.46
CA SER A 23 8.15 -1.32 13.78
C SER A 23 9.01 -1.18 12.53
N LEU A 24 8.38 -1.10 11.35
CA LEU A 24 9.05 -0.81 10.09
C LEU A 24 8.96 0.71 9.80
N LEU A 25 10.12 1.36 9.67
CA LEU A 25 10.16 2.78 9.32
C LEU A 25 9.90 2.97 7.82
N THR A 26 8.93 3.80 7.50
CA THR A 26 8.52 4.12 6.13
C THR A 26 8.52 5.62 5.88
N LEU A 27 8.60 6.03 4.62
CA LEU A 27 8.44 7.42 4.19
C LEU A 27 7.25 7.53 3.25
N GLU A 28 6.34 8.39 3.53
CA GLU A 28 5.32 8.89 2.63
C GLU A 28 5.52 10.42 2.51
N GLU A 29 6.31 10.91 1.57
CA GLU A 29 6.66 10.40 0.26
C GLU A 29 8.17 10.48 -0.04
N GLY A 30 8.56 10.05 -1.28
CA GLY A 30 9.95 10.00 -1.73
C GLY A 30 10.60 11.35 -2.07
N ALA A 31 9.86 12.46 -2.15
CA ALA A 31 10.41 13.81 -2.44
C ALA A 31 11.48 14.27 -1.44
N VAL A 32 11.53 13.66 -0.26
CA VAL A 32 12.54 13.96 0.78
C VAL A 32 13.99 13.75 0.32
N VAL A 33 14.22 13.05 -0.79
CA VAL A 33 15.58 12.87 -1.37
C VAL A 33 16.00 14.02 -2.28
N GLU A 34 15.15 15.03 -2.52
CA GLU A 34 15.50 16.27 -3.25
C GLU A 34 16.22 16.03 -4.59
N ASN A 35 15.88 14.95 -5.31
CA ASN A 35 16.53 14.47 -6.55
C ASN A 35 18.03 14.07 -6.39
N ASP A 36 18.44 13.71 -5.18
CA ASP A 36 19.79 13.21 -4.89
C ASP A 36 19.72 11.75 -4.39
N LEU A 37 20.16 10.79 -5.22
CA LEU A 37 20.15 9.37 -4.85
C LEU A 37 21.06 9.06 -3.64
N SER A 38 22.05 9.89 -3.33
CA SER A 38 22.89 9.68 -2.14
C SER A 38 22.08 9.80 -0.84
N LEU A 39 21.04 10.65 -0.82
CA LEU A 39 20.12 10.77 0.31
C LEU A 39 19.28 9.51 0.52
N LEU A 40 18.97 8.76 -0.55
CA LEU A 40 18.27 7.49 -0.43
C LEU A 40 19.06 6.46 0.40
N GLU A 41 20.38 6.37 0.15
CA GLU A 41 21.26 5.51 0.97
C GLU A 41 21.34 6.01 2.42
N HIS A 42 21.32 7.32 2.62
CA HIS A 42 21.30 7.92 3.96
C HIS A 42 20.04 7.51 4.74
N TYR A 43 18.84 7.63 4.13
CA TYR A 43 17.59 7.19 4.74
C TYR A 43 17.56 5.69 5.01
N TYR A 44 18.12 4.87 4.10
CA TYR A 44 18.28 3.44 4.34
C TYR A 44 19.11 3.14 5.59
N ARG A 45 20.24 3.86 5.78
CA ARG A 45 21.08 3.74 6.99
C ARG A 45 20.37 4.19 8.27
N LEU A 46 19.45 5.15 8.17
CA LEU A 46 18.58 5.58 9.27
C LEU A 46 17.47 4.55 9.59
N GLY A 47 17.31 3.52 8.78
CA GLY A 47 16.37 2.43 9.03
C GLY A 47 15.12 2.45 8.16
N VAL A 48 14.99 3.37 7.20
CA VAL A 48 13.86 3.37 6.26
C VAL A 48 13.90 2.10 5.40
N ARG A 49 12.74 1.41 5.31
CA ARG A 49 12.62 0.14 4.58
C ARG A 49 11.47 0.10 3.56
N MET A 50 10.64 1.12 3.51
CA MET A 50 9.62 1.29 2.48
C MET A 50 9.45 2.78 2.18
N ILE A 51 9.22 3.11 0.91
CA ILE A 51 8.98 4.50 0.48
C ILE A 51 7.85 4.52 -0.54
N THR A 52 6.83 5.35 -0.27
CA THR A 52 5.79 5.73 -1.23
C THR A 52 6.37 6.74 -2.21
N LEU A 53 6.26 6.49 -3.51
CA LEU A 53 6.98 7.28 -4.52
C LEU A 53 6.46 8.73 -4.63
N THR A 54 5.12 8.89 -4.59
CA THR A 54 4.45 10.21 -4.62
C THR A 54 3.35 10.25 -3.58
N TRP A 55 3.00 11.43 -3.11
CA TRP A 55 1.72 11.70 -2.48
C TRP A 55 0.77 12.37 -3.49
N ASN A 56 -0.08 13.33 -3.09
CA ASN A 56 -1.06 13.98 -3.96
C ASN A 56 -0.50 15.21 -4.70
N HIS A 57 0.80 15.23 -5.01
CA HIS A 57 1.44 16.27 -5.81
C HIS A 57 2.59 15.70 -6.63
N VAL A 58 2.88 16.36 -7.75
CA VAL A 58 4.01 16.01 -8.61
C VAL A 58 5.31 16.29 -7.87
N ASN A 59 6.24 15.34 -7.93
CA ASN A 59 7.59 15.49 -7.38
C ASN A 59 8.65 15.08 -8.40
N GLY A 60 9.93 15.09 -8.00
CA GLY A 60 11.02 14.71 -8.88
C GLY A 60 11.03 13.25 -9.33
N ILE A 61 10.27 12.37 -8.66
CA ILE A 61 10.19 10.93 -8.96
C ILE A 61 9.10 10.65 -9.99
N GLY A 62 7.92 11.29 -9.87
CA GLY A 62 6.80 10.99 -10.75
C GLY A 62 5.54 11.80 -10.46
N TYR A 63 4.44 11.30 -10.97
CA TYR A 63 3.13 11.94 -10.97
C TYR A 63 2.12 11.09 -10.20
N PRO A 64 1.26 11.71 -9.36
CA PRO A 64 0.18 11.00 -8.69
C PRO A 64 -1.06 10.88 -9.57
N ASN A 65 -2.00 10.01 -9.16
CA ASN A 65 -3.35 9.99 -9.74
C ASN A 65 -4.19 11.18 -9.28
N LEU A 66 -4.13 11.50 -7.99
CA LEU A 66 -4.87 12.64 -7.43
C LEU A 66 -3.92 13.81 -7.23
N SER A 67 -4.09 14.86 -8.06
CA SER A 67 -3.42 16.14 -7.87
C SER A 67 -4.41 17.27 -8.08
N ASN A 68 -4.29 18.36 -7.31
CA ASN A 68 -5.10 19.57 -7.46
C ASN A 68 -6.62 19.29 -7.43
N ILE A 69 -7.08 18.49 -6.47
CA ILE A 69 -8.50 18.18 -6.28
C ILE A 69 -9.25 19.44 -5.87
N SER A 70 -10.13 19.92 -6.76
CA SER A 70 -10.94 21.12 -6.54
C SER A 70 -12.42 20.79 -6.32
N CYS A 71 -12.87 19.64 -6.81
CA CYS A 71 -14.24 19.14 -6.67
C CYS A 71 -14.25 17.60 -6.63
N TYR A 72 -15.38 17.02 -6.29
CA TYR A 72 -15.54 15.57 -6.16
C TYR A 72 -15.27 14.83 -7.48
N GLU A 73 -15.64 15.41 -8.61
CA GLU A 73 -15.44 14.84 -9.94
C GLU A 73 -13.94 14.66 -10.28
N ASP A 74 -13.06 15.47 -9.69
CA ASP A 74 -11.61 15.35 -9.89
C ASP A 74 -11.07 14.03 -9.33
N MET A 75 -11.73 13.43 -8.35
CA MET A 75 -11.33 12.14 -7.78
C MET A 75 -11.40 10.96 -8.76
N PHE A 76 -12.13 11.13 -9.87
CA PHE A 76 -12.29 10.10 -10.91
C PHE A 76 -11.38 10.29 -12.11
N LYS A 77 -10.55 11.34 -12.13
CA LYS A 77 -9.62 11.63 -13.23
C LYS A 77 -8.37 10.79 -13.09
N ILE A 78 -8.28 9.78 -13.95
CA ILE A 78 -7.12 8.87 -14.01
C ILE A 78 -5.97 9.56 -14.76
N ASN A 79 -4.75 9.47 -14.21
CA ASN A 79 -3.53 9.85 -14.91
C ASN A 79 -2.85 8.59 -15.48
N ASP A 80 -3.15 8.27 -16.74
CA ASP A 80 -2.62 7.12 -17.47
C ASP A 80 -1.48 7.47 -18.44
N HIS A 81 -0.98 8.71 -18.41
CA HIS A 81 0.00 9.24 -19.36
C HIS A 81 1.28 9.79 -18.70
N ASP A 82 1.21 10.35 -17.51
CA ASP A 82 2.39 10.87 -16.80
C ASP A 82 2.89 9.83 -15.80
N GLY A 83 4.00 9.17 -16.12
CA GLY A 83 4.60 8.11 -15.31
C GLY A 83 5.77 8.60 -14.46
N LEU A 84 6.79 7.74 -14.30
CA LEU A 84 8.02 8.10 -13.60
C LEU A 84 8.90 9.02 -14.45
N THR A 85 9.54 9.98 -13.81
CA THR A 85 10.57 10.79 -14.46
C THR A 85 11.84 9.95 -14.74
N PRO A 86 12.79 10.45 -15.57
CA PRO A 86 14.09 9.80 -15.70
C PRO A 86 14.83 9.60 -14.37
N PHE A 87 14.66 10.51 -13.41
CA PHE A 87 15.17 10.37 -12.05
C PHE A 87 14.39 9.26 -11.29
N GLY A 88 13.06 9.24 -11.41
CA GLY A 88 12.22 8.20 -10.79
C GLY A 88 12.59 6.79 -11.23
N LEU A 89 12.95 6.58 -12.50
CA LEU A 89 13.42 5.29 -13.00
C LEU A 89 14.77 4.86 -12.37
N GLN A 90 15.66 5.82 -12.09
CA GLN A 90 16.89 5.54 -11.35
C GLN A 90 16.62 5.29 -9.87
N TYR A 91 15.66 6.03 -9.30
CA TYR A 91 15.26 5.93 -7.91
C TYR A 91 14.73 4.54 -7.55
N ILE A 92 13.81 3.98 -8.34
CA ILE A 92 13.25 2.65 -8.07
C ILE A 92 14.28 1.52 -8.22
N LYS A 93 15.24 1.66 -9.15
CA LYS A 93 16.37 0.73 -9.29
C LYS A 93 17.27 0.75 -8.05
N GLU A 94 17.53 1.93 -7.54
CA GLU A 94 18.34 2.10 -6.34
C GLU A 94 17.61 1.57 -5.10
N MET A 95 16.28 1.76 -4.99
CA MET A 95 15.46 1.13 -3.94
C MET A 95 15.59 -0.40 -3.97
N GLU A 96 15.47 -1.04 -5.14
CA GLU A 96 15.67 -2.50 -5.27
C GLU A 96 17.10 -2.93 -4.88
N ARG A 97 18.11 -2.15 -5.27
CA ARG A 97 19.50 -2.43 -4.91
C ARG A 97 19.71 -2.40 -3.41
N LEU A 98 19.15 -1.43 -2.71
CA LEU A 98 19.25 -1.27 -1.26
C LEU A 98 18.39 -2.29 -0.50
N GLY A 99 17.31 -2.77 -1.08
CA GLY A 99 16.30 -3.60 -0.38
C GLY A 99 15.25 -2.74 0.33
N ILE A 100 14.92 -1.59 -0.24
CA ILE A 100 13.79 -0.74 0.16
C ILE A 100 12.57 -1.19 -0.64
N ILE A 101 11.44 -1.41 0.02
CA ILE A 101 10.17 -1.77 -0.59
C ILE A 101 9.62 -0.56 -1.33
N ILE A 102 9.27 -0.74 -2.60
CA ILE A 102 8.61 0.28 -3.41
C ILE A 102 7.11 0.25 -3.11
N ASP A 103 6.55 1.40 -2.75
CA ASP A 103 5.12 1.57 -2.56
C ASP A 103 4.55 2.47 -3.65
N VAL A 104 3.55 1.94 -4.38
CA VAL A 104 2.88 2.62 -5.49
C VAL A 104 1.54 3.26 -5.09
N SER A 105 1.19 3.29 -3.81
CA SER A 105 0.04 4.06 -3.34
C SER A 105 0.20 5.53 -3.78
N HIS A 106 -0.90 6.18 -4.16
CA HIS A 106 -0.95 7.52 -4.76
C HIS A 106 -0.41 7.67 -6.19
N LEU A 107 0.50 6.80 -6.64
CA LEU A 107 1.16 6.91 -7.95
C LEU A 107 0.12 6.85 -9.10
N SER A 108 0.40 7.54 -10.18
CA SER A 108 -0.39 7.48 -11.41
C SER A 108 -0.45 6.06 -11.99
N ASP A 109 -1.45 5.78 -12.81
CA ASP A 109 -1.53 4.49 -13.51
C ASP A 109 -0.30 4.29 -14.41
N ALA A 110 0.13 5.33 -15.15
CA ALA A 110 1.35 5.27 -15.96
C ALA A 110 2.58 4.95 -15.10
N GLY A 111 2.73 5.61 -13.93
CA GLY A 111 3.83 5.34 -13.00
C GLY A 111 3.81 3.93 -12.42
N PHE A 112 2.62 3.38 -12.14
CA PHE A 112 2.49 1.97 -11.74
C PHE A 112 3.07 1.03 -12.79
N TYR A 113 2.74 1.24 -14.09
CA TYR A 113 3.29 0.42 -15.17
C TYR A 113 4.78 0.60 -15.34
N ASP A 114 5.32 1.80 -15.13
CA ASP A 114 6.78 2.02 -15.11
C ASP A 114 7.45 1.19 -14.00
N VAL A 115 6.92 1.20 -12.77
CA VAL A 115 7.42 0.34 -11.69
C VAL A 115 7.35 -1.13 -12.09
N TYR A 116 6.21 -1.59 -12.61
CA TYR A 116 6.03 -2.98 -13.04
C TYR A 116 7.04 -3.39 -14.10
N HIS A 117 7.34 -2.54 -15.08
CA HIS A 117 8.25 -2.86 -16.19
C HIS A 117 9.73 -2.75 -15.82
N HIS A 118 10.09 -1.88 -14.89
CA HIS A 118 11.49 -1.55 -14.57
C HIS A 118 12.01 -2.18 -13.28
N THR A 119 11.19 -2.98 -12.58
CA THR A 119 11.58 -3.68 -11.35
C THR A 119 11.37 -5.18 -11.48
N THR A 120 12.02 -5.95 -10.61
CA THR A 120 11.97 -7.42 -10.62
C THR A 120 11.44 -8.02 -9.33
N LYS A 121 11.60 -7.31 -8.22
CA LYS A 121 11.14 -7.74 -6.91
C LYS A 121 9.66 -7.42 -6.68
N PRO A 122 9.01 -8.07 -5.71
CA PRO A 122 7.71 -7.65 -5.25
C PRO A 122 7.72 -6.19 -4.79
N PHE A 123 6.66 -5.46 -5.13
CA PHE A 123 6.37 -4.12 -4.63
C PHE A 123 4.95 -4.08 -4.05
N VAL A 124 4.57 -3.01 -3.39
CA VAL A 124 3.28 -2.91 -2.69
C VAL A 124 2.48 -1.70 -3.15
N ALA A 125 1.16 -1.78 -2.98
CA ALA A 125 0.30 -0.62 -2.80
C ALA A 125 -0.10 -0.64 -1.33
N SER A 126 0.61 0.10 -0.48
CA SER A 126 0.49 -0.02 0.97
C SER A 126 -0.91 0.26 1.49
N HIS A 127 -1.66 1.17 0.82
CA HIS A 127 -3.02 1.56 1.17
C HIS A 127 -3.82 1.96 -0.09
N SER A 128 -4.41 0.97 -0.77
CA SER A 128 -5.21 1.15 -2.00
C SER A 128 -6.36 0.15 -2.05
N ASN A 129 -7.36 0.43 -2.92
CA ASN A 129 -8.56 -0.39 -3.06
C ASN A 129 -8.82 -0.77 -4.52
N ALA A 130 -9.88 -1.52 -4.80
CA ALA A 130 -10.26 -1.92 -6.15
C ALA A 130 -11.12 -0.84 -6.82
N ARG A 131 -10.68 -0.32 -7.97
CA ARG A 131 -11.40 0.72 -8.74
C ARG A 131 -12.73 0.25 -9.28
N GLN A 132 -12.89 -1.04 -9.56
CA GLN A 132 -14.16 -1.59 -10.02
C GLN A 132 -15.25 -1.56 -8.92
N VAL A 133 -14.86 -1.58 -7.64
CA VAL A 133 -15.79 -1.47 -6.50
C VAL A 133 -16.09 0.00 -6.19
N CYS A 134 -15.06 0.84 -6.17
CA CYS A 134 -15.18 2.29 -5.99
C CYS A 134 -14.31 3.01 -7.03
N GLY A 135 -14.94 3.70 -7.99
CA GLY A 135 -14.38 4.17 -9.26
C GLY A 135 -13.36 5.30 -9.18
N VAL A 136 -12.87 5.69 -8.00
CA VAL A 136 -11.92 6.79 -7.86
C VAL A 136 -10.55 6.44 -8.41
N ALA A 137 -9.84 7.42 -8.96
CA ALA A 137 -8.52 7.24 -9.58
C ALA A 137 -7.46 6.73 -8.59
N ARG A 138 -7.62 7.01 -7.29
CA ARG A 138 -6.74 6.55 -6.21
C ARG A 138 -6.73 5.03 -6.05
N ASN A 139 -7.79 4.36 -6.51
CA ASN A 139 -7.93 2.90 -6.48
C ASN A 139 -7.29 2.26 -7.72
N MET A 140 -6.86 1.01 -7.59
CA MET A 140 -6.18 0.25 -8.65
C MET A 140 -7.19 -0.39 -9.62
N SER A 141 -6.88 -0.33 -10.92
CA SER A 141 -7.62 -1.08 -11.94
C SER A 141 -7.39 -2.59 -11.80
N ASP A 142 -8.28 -3.39 -12.40
CA ASP A 142 -8.16 -4.86 -12.39
C ASP A 142 -6.83 -5.34 -12.97
N ASP A 143 -6.37 -4.73 -14.06
CA ASP A 143 -5.09 -5.09 -14.69
C ASP A 143 -3.91 -4.76 -13.76
N MET A 144 -3.95 -3.61 -13.07
CA MET A 144 -2.92 -3.26 -12.07
C MET A 144 -2.90 -4.26 -10.91
N ILE A 145 -4.07 -4.67 -10.40
CA ILE A 145 -4.19 -5.66 -9.31
C ILE A 145 -3.61 -7.01 -9.76
N LEU A 146 -3.95 -7.47 -10.96
CA LEU A 146 -3.42 -8.73 -11.54
C LEU A 146 -1.90 -8.66 -11.73
N LYS A 147 -1.36 -7.55 -12.20
CA LYS A 147 0.09 -7.34 -12.35
C LYS A 147 0.82 -7.30 -11.00
N LEU A 148 0.26 -6.59 -10.02
CA LEU A 148 0.79 -6.57 -8.64
C LEU A 148 0.85 -8.01 -8.08
N ALA A 149 -0.26 -8.75 -8.18
CA ALA A 149 -0.34 -10.14 -7.73
C ALA A 149 0.68 -11.04 -8.46
N SER A 150 0.80 -10.92 -9.79
CA SER A 150 1.76 -11.70 -10.59
C SER A 150 3.22 -11.47 -10.19
N ARG A 151 3.54 -10.27 -9.69
CA ARG A 151 4.86 -9.91 -9.16
C ARG A 151 5.07 -10.37 -7.71
N GLY A 152 4.06 -11.00 -7.09
CA GLY A 152 4.08 -11.38 -5.69
C GLY A 152 3.92 -10.19 -4.73
N GLY A 153 3.40 -9.08 -5.22
CA GLY A 153 3.11 -7.89 -4.43
C GLY A 153 1.87 -8.02 -3.54
N VAL A 154 1.63 -6.97 -2.75
CA VAL A 154 0.48 -6.90 -1.84
C VAL A 154 -0.16 -5.52 -1.93
N MET A 155 -1.51 -5.50 -1.97
CA MET A 155 -2.32 -4.31 -1.84
C MET A 155 -2.97 -4.30 -0.44
N GLY A 156 -2.62 -3.30 0.37
CA GLY A 156 -3.25 -3.05 1.66
C GLY A 156 -4.56 -2.30 1.49
N ILE A 157 -5.66 -2.85 2.02
CA ILE A 157 -6.97 -2.20 1.95
C ILE A 157 -6.95 -0.89 2.74
N ASN A 158 -7.17 0.23 2.04
CA ASN A 158 -7.29 1.56 2.65
C ASN A 158 -8.68 1.73 3.28
N PHE A 159 -8.74 2.30 4.47
CA PHE A 159 -9.99 2.48 5.23
C PHE A 159 -10.65 3.85 5.01
N CYS A 160 -10.14 4.69 4.12
CA CYS A 160 -10.78 5.96 3.78
C CYS A 160 -12.13 5.71 3.11
N SER A 161 -13.20 6.30 3.65
CA SER A 161 -14.55 6.15 3.13
C SER A 161 -14.67 6.52 1.65
N ASP A 162 -13.95 7.56 1.21
CA ASP A 162 -14.00 8.05 -0.16
C ASP A 162 -13.38 7.08 -1.19
N PHE A 163 -12.60 6.10 -0.71
CA PHE A 163 -11.97 5.07 -1.54
C PHE A 163 -12.66 3.71 -1.41
N LEU A 164 -13.60 3.58 -0.48
CA LEU A 164 -14.35 2.33 -0.25
C LEU A 164 -15.69 2.30 -1.00
N THR A 165 -16.37 3.44 -1.12
CA THR A 165 -17.69 3.50 -1.76
C THR A 165 -17.97 4.85 -2.39
N THR A 166 -18.71 4.82 -3.50
CA THR A 166 -19.29 6.01 -4.14
C THR A 166 -20.77 6.23 -3.77
N GLU A 167 -21.35 5.36 -2.95
CA GLU A 167 -22.74 5.46 -2.52
C GLU A 167 -22.92 6.52 -1.43
N GLY A 168 -23.34 7.70 -1.84
CA GLY A 168 -23.70 8.81 -0.96
C GLY A 168 -22.51 9.61 -0.44
N THR A 169 -22.81 10.62 0.39
CA THR A 169 -21.79 11.40 1.11
C THR A 169 -21.30 10.62 2.34
N HIS A 170 -20.68 9.48 2.14
CA HIS A 170 -20.23 8.65 3.25
C HIS A 170 -19.00 9.27 3.93
N GLN A 171 -19.24 9.99 5.01
CA GLN A 171 -18.19 10.43 5.92
C GLN A 171 -17.72 9.29 6.86
N THR A 172 -18.33 8.11 6.76
CA THR A 172 -18.04 6.97 7.64
C THR A 172 -17.57 5.77 6.83
N SER A 173 -16.42 5.26 7.20
CA SER A 173 -15.86 4.00 6.70
C SER A 173 -16.49 2.84 7.44
N TYR A 174 -17.12 1.92 6.71
CA TYR A 174 -17.74 0.73 7.27
C TYR A 174 -16.93 -0.53 6.96
N ILE A 175 -16.91 -1.47 7.91
CA ILE A 175 -16.24 -2.78 7.75
C ILE A 175 -16.83 -3.57 6.58
N LYS A 176 -18.14 -3.48 6.34
CA LYS A 176 -18.80 -4.14 5.20
C LYS A 176 -18.21 -3.72 3.85
N ASP A 177 -17.84 -2.44 3.71
CA ASP A 177 -17.27 -1.92 2.46
C ASP A 177 -15.81 -2.41 2.28
N MET A 178 -15.03 -2.51 3.36
CA MET A 178 -13.71 -3.16 3.33
C MET A 178 -13.82 -4.63 2.91
N VAL A 179 -14.78 -5.38 3.48
CA VAL A 179 -15.04 -6.79 3.12
C VAL A 179 -15.40 -6.92 1.64
N GLN A 180 -16.19 -6.00 1.09
CA GLN A 180 -16.55 -6.00 -0.34
C GLN A 180 -15.31 -5.91 -1.23
N HIS A 181 -14.38 -5.00 -0.93
CA HIS A 181 -13.11 -4.90 -1.66
C HIS A 181 -12.26 -6.17 -1.53
N ILE A 182 -12.14 -6.72 -0.32
CA ILE A 182 -11.40 -7.95 -0.06
C ILE A 182 -11.94 -9.12 -0.89
N LEU A 183 -13.26 -9.32 -0.89
CA LEU A 183 -13.92 -10.39 -1.66
C LEU A 183 -13.74 -10.18 -3.16
N TYR A 184 -13.85 -8.94 -3.64
CA TYR A 184 -13.64 -8.61 -5.05
C TYR A 184 -12.21 -8.96 -5.49
N ILE A 185 -11.19 -8.50 -4.75
CA ILE A 185 -9.78 -8.73 -5.07
C ILE A 185 -9.44 -10.22 -4.96
N LYS A 186 -9.96 -10.92 -3.94
CA LYS A 186 -9.81 -12.37 -3.80
C LYS A 186 -10.32 -13.12 -5.03
N ASN A 187 -11.50 -12.74 -5.55
CA ASN A 187 -12.08 -13.37 -6.73
C ASN A 187 -11.31 -13.04 -8.01
N LEU A 188 -10.73 -11.83 -8.12
CA LEU A 188 -10.00 -11.38 -9.29
C LEU A 188 -8.57 -11.96 -9.35
N ALA A 189 -7.82 -11.86 -8.27
CA ALA A 189 -6.36 -12.08 -8.25
C ALA A 189 -5.89 -13.08 -7.18
N GLY A 190 -6.81 -13.61 -6.38
CA GLY A 190 -6.51 -14.52 -5.29
C GLY A 190 -6.20 -13.81 -3.97
N ILE A 191 -6.13 -14.60 -2.90
CA ILE A 191 -5.97 -14.11 -1.53
C ILE A 191 -4.56 -13.58 -1.25
N ASP A 192 -3.55 -14.02 -1.98
CA ASP A 192 -2.14 -13.81 -1.66
C ASP A 192 -1.65 -12.37 -1.95
N CYS A 193 -2.44 -11.55 -2.65
CA CYS A 193 -2.12 -10.15 -2.93
C CYS A 193 -2.83 -9.14 -2.01
N ILE A 194 -3.55 -9.60 -0.99
CA ILE A 194 -4.33 -8.73 -0.10
C ILE A 194 -3.62 -8.55 1.24
N GLY A 195 -3.60 -7.30 1.74
CA GLY A 195 -3.14 -6.94 3.07
C GLY A 195 -4.05 -5.90 3.72
N LEU A 196 -3.65 -5.37 4.85
CA LEU A 196 -4.33 -4.27 5.53
C LEU A 196 -3.46 -3.02 5.50
N GLY A 197 -4.01 -1.93 4.99
CA GLY A 197 -3.37 -0.63 4.86
C GLY A 197 -4.28 0.46 5.41
N SER A 198 -4.52 0.43 6.70
CA SER A 198 -5.57 1.17 7.39
C SER A 198 -5.55 2.68 7.16
N ASP A 199 -4.37 3.27 7.11
CA ASP A 199 -4.20 4.71 6.99
C ASP A 199 -4.83 5.48 8.18
N PHE A 200 -4.83 4.87 9.38
CA PHE A 200 -5.59 5.36 10.54
C PHE A 200 -5.32 6.83 10.90
N ASP A 201 -4.07 7.27 10.83
CA ASP A 201 -3.69 8.62 11.21
C ASP A 201 -3.64 9.59 10.00
N GLY A 202 -3.78 9.07 8.76
CA GLY A 202 -3.69 9.81 7.51
C GLY A 202 -5.03 10.23 6.91
N ILE A 203 -6.18 9.75 7.44
CA ILE A 203 -7.51 9.94 6.87
C ILE A 203 -8.45 10.69 7.80
N GLY A 204 -9.29 11.55 7.19
CA GLY A 204 -10.32 12.31 7.92
C GLY A 204 -11.66 11.59 8.08
N SER A 205 -11.80 10.37 7.60
CA SER A 205 -13.04 9.59 7.68
C SER A 205 -13.40 9.24 9.12
N LYS A 206 -14.70 9.30 9.43
CA LYS A 206 -15.19 8.65 10.66
C LYS A 206 -15.12 7.14 10.46
N LEU A 207 -14.48 6.43 11.38
CA LEU A 207 -14.25 4.99 11.27
C LEU A 207 -15.20 4.20 12.19
N GLU A 208 -15.86 3.17 11.64
CA GLU A 208 -16.55 2.15 12.45
C GLU A 208 -15.51 1.40 13.31
N MET A 209 -14.40 0.99 12.70
CA MET A 209 -13.22 0.46 13.37
C MET A 209 -12.24 1.60 13.68
N LYS A 210 -12.30 2.18 14.86
CA LYS A 210 -11.63 3.44 15.21
C LYS A 210 -10.11 3.39 15.20
N ASP A 211 -9.54 2.26 15.55
CA ASP A 211 -8.10 2.04 15.68
C ASP A 211 -7.76 0.53 15.62
N ALA A 212 -6.51 0.19 15.80
CA ALA A 212 -6.02 -1.19 15.72
C ALA A 212 -6.66 -2.15 16.72
N SER A 213 -7.24 -1.67 17.82
CA SER A 213 -7.96 -2.53 18.78
C SER A 213 -9.26 -3.11 18.18
N GLY A 214 -9.76 -2.50 17.11
CA GLY A 214 -10.95 -2.92 16.37
C GLY A 214 -10.72 -4.04 15.35
N TYR A 215 -9.50 -4.49 15.10
CA TYR A 215 -9.24 -5.54 14.08
C TYR A 215 -10.01 -6.84 14.31
N GLN A 216 -10.42 -7.14 15.55
CA GLN A 216 -11.28 -8.28 15.84
C GLN A 216 -12.65 -8.17 15.16
N MET A 217 -13.16 -6.95 14.97
CA MET A 217 -14.42 -6.72 14.25
C MET A 217 -14.29 -7.09 12.77
N LEU A 218 -13.21 -6.67 12.13
CA LEU A 218 -12.91 -7.06 10.74
C LEU A 218 -12.67 -8.56 10.61
N TYR A 219 -11.95 -9.18 11.55
CA TYR A 219 -11.75 -10.62 11.60
C TYR A 219 -13.10 -11.37 11.61
N SER A 220 -14.02 -10.97 12.51
CA SER A 220 -15.35 -11.58 12.61
C SER A 220 -16.17 -11.42 11.33
N ALA A 221 -16.14 -10.21 10.72
CA ALA A 221 -16.84 -9.94 9.47
C ALA A 221 -16.30 -10.79 8.30
N LEU A 222 -14.99 -11.04 8.25
CA LEU A 222 -14.39 -11.92 7.23
C LEU A 222 -14.77 -13.39 7.42
N ILE A 223 -14.88 -13.88 8.67
CA ILE A 223 -15.43 -15.23 8.96
C ILE A 223 -16.89 -15.32 8.49
N GLU A 224 -17.72 -14.32 8.81
CA GLU A 224 -19.13 -14.27 8.38
C GLU A 224 -19.26 -14.22 6.84
N ALA A 225 -18.30 -13.58 6.17
CA ALA A 225 -18.21 -13.54 4.70
C ALA A 225 -17.68 -14.86 4.08
N GLY A 226 -17.36 -15.88 4.89
CA GLY A 226 -16.98 -17.22 4.46
C GLY A 226 -15.49 -17.41 4.17
N LEU A 227 -14.60 -16.53 4.66
CA LEU A 227 -13.16 -16.75 4.57
C LEU A 227 -12.72 -17.77 5.64
N SER A 228 -11.79 -18.63 5.27
CA SER A 228 -11.11 -19.52 6.21
C SER A 228 -10.14 -18.74 7.11
N ILE A 229 -9.82 -19.30 8.27
CA ILE A 229 -8.81 -18.73 9.19
C ILE A 229 -7.47 -18.53 8.46
N GLU A 230 -7.06 -19.49 7.63
CA GLU A 230 -5.81 -19.39 6.87
C GLU A 230 -5.82 -18.20 5.89
N GLU A 231 -6.94 -17.95 5.20
CA GLU A 231 -7.09 -16.80 4.30
C GLU A 231 -7.04 -15.49 5.08
N ILE A 232 -7.68 -15.42 6.25
CA ILE A 232 -7.64 -14.23 7.10
C ILE A 232 -6.22 -13.96 7.61
N GLU A 233 -5.49 -14.99 8.06
CA GLU A 233 -4.09 -14.84 8.46
C GLU A 233 -3.20 -14.36 7.31
N LYS A 234 -3.46 -14.76 6.06
CA LYS A 234 -2.78 -14.23 4.88
C LYS A 234 -3.00 -12.73 4.75
N ILE A 235 -4.24 -12.25 4.86
CA ILE A 235 -4.60 -10.84 4.78
C ILE A 235 -3.95 -10.05 5.93
N PHE A 236 -4.02 -10.58 7.16
CA PHE A 236 -3.61 -9.84 8.34
C PHE A 236 -2.10 -9.69 8.46
N TYR A 237 -1.30 -10.70 8.04
CA TYR A 237 0.15 -10.64 8.20
C TYR A 237 0.98 -11.48 7.22
N LYS A 238 0.55 -12.68 6.81
CA LYS A 238 1.41 -13.61 6.05
C LYS A 238 1.83 -13.04 4.70
N ASN A 239 0.92 -12.36 4.01
CA ASN A 239 1.20 -11.81 2.68
C ASN A 239 2.24 -10.68 2.74
N VAL A 240 2.11 -9.74 3.69
CA VAL A 240 3.09 -8.66 3.86
C VAL A 240 4.44 -9.20 4.32
N LEU A 241 4.46 -10.19 5.22
CA LEU A 241 5.70 -10.85 5.66
C LEU A 241 6.42 -11.55 4.51
N ARG A 242 5.68 -12.13 3.55
CA ARG A 242 6.24 -12.71 2.33
C ARG A 242 6.97 -11.66 1.49
N VAL A 243 6.39 -10.47 1.32
CA VAL A 243 7.05 -9.35 0.62
C VAL A 243 8.29 -8.89 1.38
N TYR A 244 8.19 -8.70 2.69
CA TYR A 244 9.33 -8.30 3.53
C TYR A 244 10.49 -9.30 3.42
N LYS A 245 10.20 -10.60 3.47
CA LYS A 245 11.21 -11.65 3.28
C LYS A 245 11.87 -11.60 1.90
N ALA A 246 11.13 -11.23 0.85
CA ALA A 246 11.66 -11.19 -0.51
C ALA A 246 12.49 -9.93 -0.81
N VAL A 247 12.24 -8.82 -0.11
CA VAL A 247 12.81 -7.51 -0.44
C VAL A 247 13.85 -7.05 0.58
N LEU A 248 13.56 -7.13 1.89
CA LEU A 248 14.44 -6.64 2.95
C LEU A 248 15.74 -7.47 3.02
N LYS A 249 16.86 -6.77 3.16
CA LYS A 249 18.20 -7.36 3.23
C LYS A 249 18.74 -7.33 4.65
#